data_c75bd4e22103f48de876e98f037d1034
#
_entry.id   c75bd4e22103f48de876e98f037d1034
#
_cell.length_a   1.000
_cell.length_b   1.000
_cell.length_c   1.000
_cell.angle_alpha   90.00
_cell.angle_beta   90.00
_cell.angle_gamma   90.00
#
_symmetry.space_group_name_H-M   'P 1'
#
loop_
_entity.id
_entity.type
_entity.pdbx_description
1 polymer ?
#
loop_
_entity_poly.entity_id
_entity_poly.type
_entity_poly.pdbx_seq_one_letter_code
_entity_poly.pdbx_strand_id
1 'polypeptide(L)'
;MHTEHTRDRTERLLADLVRIDSTNPALGGDGHGAGEREIAAYVADVMHDIGLDVDHWEPAPGRPNVVGILPGAGDGRSLMWNAHMDTVGVEGMDAPFEPTRKHGRLYGRGAQDMKGSLAAQLVAAQNLKASDVPLAGDLLVAAVADEEHKSIGTEALVDRYDVDGAIVTEPTDLQLVRAHKGFVWIDVQTHGRAAHGSRPAEGIDANMHMGRVLSRLEELGRSLSGRQGHALVGPPSLHAGQLRGGSAPSVYAAECRLRMERRTVPGESAEEVLAEVRGILDELSDADEAFEAEAEIAFAREPLDTPADAPIAAATRKGLAHVLDDEPAPDTGASFWTDAALLAEAGTDTVVLGPEGAGLHTTDEWVDLDSVAHLAEVLAHTARRYCVEQAS
;
A
#
# COMPACT_ATOMS: atom_id res chain seq x y z
N MET A 1 24.11 -0.18 24.29
CA MET A 1 23.18 0.45 25.28
C MET A 1 22.06 1.23 24.61
N HIS A 2 22.32 2.17 23.67
CA HIS A 2 21.22 2.98 23.07
C HIS A 2 20.32 2.13 22.17
N THR A 3 20.89 1.36 21.25
CA THR A 3 20.20 0.45 20.33
C THR A 3 19.44 -0.67 21.05
N GLU A 4 20.05 -1.25 22.09
CA GLU A 4 19.41 -2.29 22.91
C GLU A 4 18.15 -1.75 23.63
N HIS A 5 18.20 -0.52 24.13
CA HIS A 5 17.03 0.13 24.73
C HIS A 5 15.93 0.46 23.71
N THR A 6 16.30 0.89 22.50
CA THR A 6 15.37 1.10 21.37
C THR A 6 14.68 -0.21 21.01
N ARG A 7 15.45 -1.30 20.88
CA ARG A 7 14.92 -2.64 20.56
C ARG A 7 13.89 -3.14 21.58
N ASP A 8 14.22 -3.06 22.88
CA ASP A 8 13.29 -3.50 23.94
C ASP A 8 11.98 -2.71 23.95
N ARG A 9 12.03 -1.46 23.53
CA ARG A 9 10.83 -0.58 23.45
C ARG A 9 10.01 -0.86 22.23
N THR A 10 10.62 -0.99 21.05
CA THR A 10 9.93 -1.35 19.82
C THR A 10 9.29 -2.74 19.94
N GLU A 11 9.98 -3.72 20.53
CA GLU A 11 9.44 -5.06 20.75
C GLU A 11 8.19 -5.05 21.65
N ARG A 12 8.23 -4.31 22.78
CA ARG A 12 7.08 -4.21 23.69
C ARG A 12 5.89 -3.56 23.02
N LEU A 13 6.11 -2.42 22.37
CA LEU A 13 5.05 -1.68 21.69
C LEU A 13 4.45 -2.48 20.53
N LEU A 14 5.29 -3.15 19.75
CA LEU A 14 4.83 -4.05 18.68
C LEU A 14 3.98 -5.18 19.24
N ALA A 15 4.43 -5.82 20.33
CA ALA A 15 3.64 -6.89 20.96
C ALA A 15 2.28 -6.39 21.46
N ASP A 16 2.20 -5.17 21.98
CA ASP A 16 0.92 -4.58 22.40
C ASP A 16 0.01 -4.28 21.20
N LEU A 17 0.57 -3.73 20.10
CA LEU A 17 -0.17 -3.49 18.85
C LEU A 17 -0.68 -4.79 18.22
N VAL A 18 0.12 -5.86 18.21
CA VAL A 18 -0.29 -7.17 17.65
C VAL A 18 -1.44 -7.79 18.45
N ARG A 19 -1.52 -7.58 19.76
CA ARG A 19 -2.64 -8.08 20.59
C ARG A 19 -3.98 -7.47 20.23
N ILE A 20 -4.00 -6.33 19.58
CA ILE A 20 -5.24 -5.64 19.19
C ILE A 20 -5.66 -6.16 17.82
N ASP A 21 -6.84 -6.78 17.75
CA ASP A 21 -7.47 -7.14 16.48
C ASP A 21 -7.87 -5.85 15.74
N SER A 22 -7.22 -5.59 14.62
CA SER A 22 -7.53 -4.48 13.72
C SER A 22 -7.80 -4.95 12.29
N THR A 23 -8.33 -6.18 12.17
CA THR A 23 -8.72 -6.74 10.87
C THR A 23 -9.67 -5.78 10.14
N ASN A 24 -9.33 -5.43 8.90
CA ASN A 24 -10.14 -4.54 8.08
C ASN A 24 -11.57 -5.09 7.93
N PRO A 25 -12.61 -4.31 8.21
CA PRO A 25 -13.99 -4.77 8.14
C PRO A 25 -14.42 -5.34 6.78
N ALA A 26 -13.78 -4.89 5.70
CA ALA A 26 -14.06 -5.39 4.35
C ALA A 26 -13.35 -6.73 4.05
N LEU A 27 -12.33 -7.10 4.83
CA LEU A 27 -11.45 -8.26 4.60
C LEU A 27 -11.56 -9.33 5.69
N GLY A 28 -12.34 -9.09 6.74
CA GLY A 28 -12.61 -10.11 7.77
C GLY A 28 -13.44 -11.26 7.23
N GLY A 29 -13.20 -12.46 7.73
CA GLY A 29 -14.05 -13.63 7.43
C GLY A 29 -15.52 -13.31 7.72
N ASP A 30 -16.43 -13.75 6.84
CA ASP A 30 -17.85 -13.41 6.88
C ASP A 30 -18.17 -11.89 6.78
N GLY A 31 -17.19 -11.06 6.38
CA GLY A 31 -17.32 -9.60 6.26
C GLY A 31 -17.34 -8.85 7.61
N HIS A 32 -16.76 -9.44 8.65
CA HIS A 32 -16.74 -8.90 10.01
C HIS A 32 -15.31 -8.80 10.56
N GLY A 33 -14.53 -7.79 10.11
CA GLY A 33 -13.29 -7.40 10.78
C GLY A 33 -13.57 -6.51 11.99
N ALA A 34 -12.69 -6.50 12.98
CA ALA A 34 -12.83 -5.68 14.20
C ALA A 34 -12.70 -4.17 13.92
N GLY A 35 -11.97 -3.81 12.87
CA GLY A 35 -11.70 -2.45 12.47
C GLY A 35 -10.66 -1.75 13.34
N GLU A 36 -10.41 -0.47 13.05
CA GLU A 36 -9.27 0.25 13.61
C GLU A 36 -9.55 1.00 14.91
N ARG A 37 -10.77 0.97 15.47
CA ARG A 37 -11.12 1.81 16.63
C ARG A 37 -10.27 1.55 17.87
N GLU A 38 -10.02 0.29 18.20
CA GLU A 38 -9.27 -0.07 19.40
C GLU A 38 -7.79 0.27 19.24
N ILE A 39 -7.20 -0.08 18.10
CA ILE A 39 -5.79 0.25 17.82
C ILE A 39 -5.56 1.75 17.72
N ALA A 40 -6.49 2.51 17.12
CA ALA A 40 -6.41 3.96 17.04
C ALA A 40 -6.47 4.63 18.42
N ALA A 41 -7.34 4.15 19.32
CA ALA A 41 -7.39 4.64 20.70
C ALA A 41 -6.06 4.36 21.42
N TYR A 42 -5.51 3.15 21.28
CA TYR A 42 -4.22 2.79 21.86
C TYR A 42 -3.08 3.67 21.31
N VAL A 43 -3.02 3.87 19.99
CA VAL A 43 -2.01 4.71 19.34
C VAL A 43 -2.11 6.17 19.78
N ALA A 44 -3.34 6.71 19.90
CA ALA A 44 -3.58 8.06 20.40
C ALA A 44 -3.07 8.22 21.84
N ASP A 45 -3.34 7.26 22.72
CA ASP A 45 -2.85 7.27 24.09
C ASP A 45 -1.31 7.24 24.15
N VAL A 46 -0.66 6.39 23.33
CA VAL A 46 0.81 6.34 23.22
C VAL A 46 1.37 7.68 22.72
N MET A 47 0.77 8.30 21.69
CA MET A 47 1.18 9.60 21.18
C MET A 47 1.03 10.73 22.25
N HIS A 48 -0.06 10.70 23.03
CA HIS A 48 -0.23 11.61 24.16
C HIS A 48 0.84 11.40 25.24
N ASP A 49 1.16 10.15 25.59
CA ASP A 49 2.20 9.83 26.57
C ASP A 49 3.60 10.25 26.11
N ILE A 50 3.87 10.22 24.80
CA ILE A 50 5.09 10.80 24.20
C ILE A 50 5.10 12.32 24.33
N GLY A 51 3.93 12.96 24.41
CA GLY A 51 3.75 14.41 24.45
C GLY A 51 3.70 15.05 23.07
N LEU A 52 3.11 14.35 22.10
CA LEU A 52 2.76 14.89 20.78
C LEU A 52 1.41 15.62 20.86
N ASP A 53 1.18 16.58 19.97
CA ASP A 53 -0.13 17.17 19.76
C ASP A 53 -0.96 16.20 18.90
N VAL A 54 -2.01 15.61 19.48
CA VAL A 54 -2.75 14.51 18.82
C VAL A 54 -4.04 15.02 18.19
N ASP A 55 -4.19 14.75 16.89
CA ASP A 55 -5.44 14.91 16.14
C ASP A 55 -6.03 13.53 15.83
N HIS A 56 -7.30 13.33 16.15
CA HIS A 56 -8.00 12.07 16.00
C HIS A 56 -9.38 12.32 15.37
N TRP A 57 -9.63 11.74 14.18
CA TRP A 57 -10.91 11.89 13.48
C TRP A 57 -11.25 10.61 12.68
N GLU A 58 -12.52 10.46 12.30
CA GLU A 58 -13.01 9.35 11.50
C GLU A 58 -13.27 9.81 10.05
N PRO A 59 -12.45 9.43 9.04
CA PRO A 59 -12.75 9.60 7.61
C PRO A 59 -14.08 8.97 7.21
N ALA A 60 -14.42 7.84 7.79
CA ALA A 60 -15.72 7.17 7.68
C ALA A 60 -16.13 6.63 9.06
N PRO A 61 -17.41 6.36 9.31
CA PRO A 61 -17.87 5.84 10.59
C PRO A 61 -17.12 4.57 11.00
N GLY A 62 -16.43 4.62 12.13
CA GLY A 62 -15.64 3.51 12.68
C GLY A 62 -14.28 3.28 12.05
N ARG A 63 -13.83 4.18 11.20
CA ARG A 63 -12.55 4.11 10.48
C ARG A 63 -11.68 5.32 10.86
N PRO A 64 -11.08 5.33 12.06
CA PRO A 64 -10.35 6.49 12.57
C PRO A 64 -8.95 6.61 11.97
N ASN A 65 -8.50 7.86 11.77
CA ASN A 65 -7.10 8.24 11.63
C ASN A 65 -6.61 8.87 12.94
N VAL A 66 -5.33 8.73 13.23
CA VAL A 66 -4.64 9.39 14.35
C VAL A 66 -3.35 10.01 13.84
N VAL A 67 -3.16 11.30 14.09
CA VAL A 67 -1.92 12.02 13.74
C VAL A 67 -1.35 12.65 15.00
N GLY A 68 -0.12 12.27 15.34
CA GLY A 68 0.66 12.90 16.40
C GLY A 68 1.65 13.88 15.79
N ILE A 69 1.62 15.13 16.25
CA ILE A 69 2.49 16.20 15.73
C ILE A 69 3.54 16.53 16.77
N LEU A 70 4.82 16.48 16.36
CA LEU A 70 5.94 17.05 17.09
C LEU A 70 6.29 18.39 16.43
N PRO A 71 5.91 19.53 17.01
CA PRO A 71 6.15 20.84 16.42
C PRO A 71 7.64 21.14 16.29
N GLY A 72 8.02 21.68 15.14
CA GLY A 72 9.36 22.22 14.90
C GLY A 72 9.58 23.54 15.61
N ALA A 73 10.82 23.93 15.80
CA ALA A 73 11.20 25.19 16.46
C ALA A 73 11.53 26.33 15.48
N GLY A 74 11.44 26.10 14.16
CA GLY A 74 11.81 27.06 13.11
C GLY A 74 11.09 26.81 11.79
N ASP A 75 11.66 27.31 10.70
CA ASP A 75 11.11 27.22 9.33
C ASP A 75 11.74 26.07 8.53
N GLY A 76 12.00 24.93 9.18
CA GLY A 76 12.50 23.71 8.50
C GLY A 76 11.43 22.99 7.70
N ARG A 77 11.87 22.04 6.86
CA ARG A 77 10.92 21.18 6.12
C ARG A 77 10.10 20.34 7.09
N SER A 78 8.81 20.21 6.79
CA SER A 78 7.91 19.29 7.46
C SER A 78 8.08 17.86 6.92
N LEU A 79 7.97 16.88 7.80
CA LEU A 79 8.11 15.46 7.48
C LEU A 79 6.91 14.68 8.03
N MET A 80 6.37 13.77 7.22
CA MET A 80 5.36 12.82 7.67
C MET A 80 5.92 11.39 7.63
N TRP A 81 5.66 10.64 8.68
CA TRP A 81 5.72 9.18 8.66
C TRP A 81 4.30 8.64 8.60
N ASN A 82 4.01 7.81 7.63
CA ASN A 82 2.70 7.21 7.44
C ASN A 82 2.77 5.70 7.64
N ALA A 83 1.82 5.15 8.41
CA ALA A 83 1.60 3.74 8.60
C ALA A 83 0.12 3.43 8.72
N HIS A 84 -0.35 2.33 8.12
CA HIS A 84 -1.71 1.89 8.34
C HIS A 84 -1.87 1.09 9.63
N MET A 85 -3.10 1.08 10.17
CA MET A 85 -3.46 0.39 11.40
C MET A 85 -4.23 -0.91 11.15
N ASP A 86 -4.91 -0.99 10.02
CA ASP A 86 -5.67 -2.19 9.64
C ASP A 86 -4.77 -3.34 9.22
N THR A 87 -5.33 -4.52 9.16
CA THR A 87 -4.68 -5.74 8.68
C THR A 87 -5.64 -6.53 7.80
N VAL A 88 -5.11 -7.40 6.95
CA VAL A 88 -5.91 -8.41 6.27
C VAL A 88 -6.51 -9.44 7.24
N GLY A 89 -7.37 -10.32 6.73
CA GLY A 89 -8.01 -11.40 7.48
C GLY A 89 -7.01 -12.40 8.10
N VAL A 90 -7.53 -13.24 8.97
CA VAL A 90 -6.74 -14.18 9.79
C VAL A 90 -7.06 -15.65 9.52
N GLU A 91 -7.73 -15.94 8.41
CA GLU A 91 -8.16 -17.28 8.07
C GLU A 91 -7.01 -18.27 8.02
N GLY A 92 -7.13 -19.32 8.82
CA GLY A 92 -6.11 -20.38 8.93
C GLY A 92 -4.93 -20.08 9.83
N MET A 93 -4.88 -18.91 10.48
CA MET A 93 -3.87 -18.61 11.49
C MET A 93 -4.25 -19.16 12.86
N ASP A 94 -3.28 -19.80 13.52
CA ASP A 94 -3.41 -20.14 14.93
C ASP A 94 -2.98 -18.94 15.79
N ALA A 95 -3.87 -18.47 16.68
CA ALA A 95 -3.61 -17.38 17.63
C ALA A 95 -3.00 -16.09 17.00
N PRO A 96 -3.65 -15.49 15.96
CA PRO A 96 -3.09 -14.39 15.17
C PRO A 96 -2.74 -13.15 15.99
N PHE A 97 -3.41 -12.92 17.12
CA PHE A 97 -3.24 -11.77 18.02
C PHE A 97 -2.51 -12.13 19.33
N GLU A 98 -1.83 -13.29 19.39
CA GLU A 98 -0.95 -13.67 20.47
C GLU A 98 0.51 -13.53 20.02
N PRO A 99 1.16 -12.36 20.24
CA PRO A 99 2.51 -12.11 19.74
C PRO A 99 3.49 -13.15 20.28
N THR A 100 4.10 -13.91 19.38
CA THR A 100 5.03 -14.99 19.75
C THR A 100 6.45 -14.61 19.34
N ARG A 101 7.35 -14.49 20.33
CA ARG A 101 8.78 -14.26 20.10
C ARG A 101 9.53 -15.56 19.87
N LYS A 102 10.27 -15.65 18.76
CA LYS A 102 11.13 -16.79 18.46
C LYS A 102 12.30 -16.39 17.57
N HIS A 103 13.52 -16.70 17.96
CA HIS A 103 14.76 -16.50 17.19
C HIS A 103 14.96 -15.05 16.69
N GLY A 104 14.72 -14.04 17.52
CA GLY A 104 14.85 -12.63 17.13
C GLY A 104 13.67 -12.06 16.35
N ARG A 105 12.63 -12.86 16.09
CA ARG A 105 11.44 -12.51 15.32
C ARG A 105 10.21 -12.43 16.23
N LEU A 106 9.25 -11.60 15.82
CA LEU A 106 7.92 -11.57 16.43
C LEU A 106 6.88 -12.01 15.39
N TYR A 107 6.11 -13.04 15.75
CA TYR A 107 5.05 -13.63 14.93
C TYR A 107 3.68 -13.11 15.37
N GLY A 108 2.79 -12.86 14.44
CA GLY A 108 1.40 -12.46 14.63
C GLY A 108 0.89 -11.66 13.44
N ARG A 109 -0.43 -11.55 13.29
CA ARG A 109 -1.02 -10.75 12.20
C ARG A 109 -0.71 -9.27 12.38
N GLY A 110 -0.25 -8.64 11.28
CA GLY A 110 0.19 -7.26 11.27
C GLY A 110 1.61 -7.05 11.84
N ALA A 111 2.32 -8.12 12.25
CA ALA A 111 3.66 -7.97 12.79
C ALA A 111 4.62 -7.33 11.78
N GLN A 112 4.57 -7.76 10.51
CA GLN A 112 5.30 -7.18 9.40
C GLN A 112 4.51 -6.06 8.72
N ASP A 113 3.23 -6.27 8.47
CA ASP A 113 2.34 -5.42 7.67
C ASP A 113 1.19 -4.86 8.51
N MET A 114 1.33 -3.61 9.10
CA MET A 114 2.62 -2.92 9.26
C MET A 114 2.79 -2.38 10.70
N LYS A 115 2.27 -3.11 11.73
CA LYS A 115 2.36 -2.70 13.14
C LYS A 115 3.81 -2.60 13.64
N GLY A 116 4.75 -3.39 13.05
CA GLY A 116 6.18 -3.27 13.32
C GLY A 116 6.72 -1.89 12.96
N SER A 117 6.32 -1.39 11.82
CA SER A 117 6.65 -0.05 11.35
C SER A 117 6.01 1.04 12.21
N LEU A 118 4.75 0.88 12.58
CA LEU A 118 4.06 1.82 13.48
C LEU A 118 4.76 1.89 14.85
N ALA A 119 5.18 0.75 15.40
CA ALA A 119 5.97 0.70 16.63
C ALA A 119 7.32 1.44 16.48
N ALA A 120 7.99 1.26 15.35
CA ALA A 120 9.24 1.97 15.05
C ALA A 120 9.05 3.49 14.97
N GLN A 121 7.98 3.97 14.30
CA GLN A 121 7.63 5.39 14.21
C GLN A 121 7.41 6.00 15.60
N LEU A 122 6.60 5.36 16.44
CA LEU A 122 6.28 5.85 17.79
C LEU A 122 7.52 5.92 18.68
N VAL A 123 8.41 4.91 18.62
CA VAL A 123 9.68 4.93 19.36
C VAL A 123 10.64 5.98 18.81
N ALA A 124 10.71 6.15 17.49
CA ALA A 124 11.51 7.22 16.88
C ALA A 124 11.04 8.61 17.31
N ALA A 125 9.73 8.86 17.30
CA ALA A 125 9.13 10.12 17.75
C ALA A 125 9.43 10.39 19.24
N GLN A 126 9.33 9.35 20.08
CA GLN A 126 9.69 9.47 21.51
C GLN A 126 11.18 9.80 21.70
N ASN A 127 12.08 9.20 20.91
CA ASN A 127 13.52 9.52 20.97
C ASN A 127 13.83 10.95 20.51
N LEU A 128 13.10 11.44 19.49
CA LEU A 128 13.22 12.84 19.03
C LEU A 128 12.69 13.81 20.08
N LYS A 129 11.52 13.55 20.65
CA LYS A 129 10.91 14.39 21.72
C LYS A 129 11.79 14.48 22.96
N ALA A 130 12.46 13.39 23.34
CA ALA A 130 13.38 13.33 24.48
C ALA A 130 14.76 13.97 24.18
N SER A 131 15.02 14.40 22.96
CA SER A 131 16.28 15.01 22.56
C SER A 131 16.31 16.48 22.95
N ASP A 132 17.49 16.95 23.40
CA ASP A 132 17.73 18.37 23.69
C ASP A 132 17.82 19.26 22.43
N VAL A 133 17.88 18.64 21.25
CA VAL A 133 17.95 19.33 19.95
C VAL A 133 16.60 19.20 19.25
N PRO A 134 15.81 20.28 19.21
CA PRO A 134 14.53 20.25 18.49
C PRO A 134 14.74 20.15 16.97
N LEU A 135 13.75 19.62 16.26
CA LEU A 135 13.66 19.74 14.80
C LEU A 135 13.36 21.19 14.42
N ALA A 136 13.80 21.65 13.26
CA ALA A 136 13.42 22.96 12.76
C ALA A 136 12.03 22.97 12.11
N GLY A 137 11.66 21.91 11.40
CA GLY A 137 10.32 21.71 10.83
C GLY A 137 9.48 20.69 11.61
N ASP A 138 8.19 20.68 11.36
CA ASP A 138 7.24 19.77 12.02
C ASP A 138 7.47 18.31 11.61
N LEU A 139 7.28 17.39 12.56
CA LEU A 139 7.18 15.96 12.29
C LEU A 139 5.77 15.49 12.60
N LEU A 140 5.14 14.85 11.61
CA LEU A 140 3.83 14.22 11.73
C LEU A 140 3.99 12.69 11.74
N VAL A 141 3.40 12.03 12.72
CA VAL A 141 3.30 10.56 12.79
C VAL A 141 1.85 10.22 12.51
N ALA A 142 1.56 9.73 11.31
CA ALA A 142 0.23 9.44 10.83
C ALA A 142 -0.05 7.94 10.89
N ALA A 143 -1.04 7.55 11.68
CA ALA A 143 -1.60 6.21 11.74
C ALA A 143 -2.97 6.23 11.06
N VAL A 144 -3.09 5.58 9.90
CA VAL A 144 -4.23 5.69 9.00
C VAL A 144 -5.05 4.39 8.94
N ALA A 145 -6.29 4.51 8.49
CA ALA A 145 -7.22 3.40 8.32
C ALA A 145 -7.33 2.97 6.87
N ASP A 146 -7.66 1.68 6.63
CA ASP A 146 -8.18 1.14 5.36
C ASP A 146 -7.17 1.03 4.22
N GLU A 147 -5.87 1.00 4.49
CA GLU A 147 -4.87 0.82 3.42
C GLU A 147 -5.11 -0.49 2.67
N GLU A 148 -5.35 -1.58 3.36
CA GLU A 148 -5.53 -2.93 2.87
C GLU A 148 -6.77 -3.13 1.96
N HIS A 149 -7.62 -2.06 1.82
CA HIS A 149 -8.82 -2.15 0.99
C HIS A 149 -8.97 -0.98 0.00
N LYS A 150 -9.10 0.26 0.49
CA LYS A 150 -9.36 1.43 -0.37
C LYS A 150 -8.59 2.69 0.02
N SER A 151 -7.82 2.64 1.09
CA SER A 151 -6.97 3.75 1.56
C SER A 151 -7.74 5.04 1.91
N ILE A 152 -8.99 4.92 2.39
CA ILE A 152 -9.81 6.11 2.73
C ILE A 152 -9.14 6.96 3.81
N GLY A 153 -8.28 6.35 4.64
CA GLY A 153 -7.50 7.04 5.66
C GLY A 153 -6.51 8.01 5.05
N THR A 154 -5.65 7.55 4.16
CA THR A 154 -4.66 8.41 3.51
C THR A 154 -5.28 9.39 2.52
N GLU A 155 -6.38 9.03 1.82
CA GLU A 155 -7.16 10.00 1.04
C GLU A 155 -7.62 11.20 1.90
N ALA A 156 -8.20 10.93 3.08
CA ALA A 156 -8.60 12.00 4.00
C ALA A 156 -7.42 12.72 4.68
N LEU A 157 -6.27 12.06 4.80
CA LEU A 157 -5.05 12.63 5.38
C LEU A 157 -4.46 13.71 4.48
N VAL A 158 -4.36 13.45 3.17
CA VAL A 158 -3.81 14.41 2.19
C VAL A 158 -4.68 15.65 2.00
N ASP A 159 -5.99 15.53 2.22
CA ASP A 159 -6.92 16.68 2.23
C ASP A 159 -6.75 17.58 3.45
N ARG A 160 -6.11 17.08 4.52
CA ARG A 160 -6.01 17.76 5.81
C ARG A 160 -4.62 18.30 6.13
N TYR A 161 -3.58 17.64 5.64
CA TYR A 161 -2.19 17.97 5.93
C TYR A 161 -1.36 18.10 4.64
N ASP A 162 -0.63 19.19 4.54
CA ASP A 162 0.36 19.45 3.52
C ASP A 162 1.75 19.39 4.16
N VAL A 163 2.67 18.59 3.63
CA VAL A 163 4.01 18.38 4.14
C VAL A 163 5.04 18.35 3.01
N ASP A 164 6.28 18.77 3.30
CA ASP A 164 7.35 18.82 2.30
C ASP A 164 7.89 17.43 1.90
N GLY A 165 7.72 16.43 2.76
CA GLY A 165 8.16 15.08 2.44
C GLY A 165 7.54 14.03 3.33
N ALA A 166 7.51 12.78 2.85
CA ALA A 166 6.92 11.67 3.59
C ALA A 166 7.73 10.37 3.45
N ILE A 167 7.62 9.52 4.48
CA ILE A 167 8.06 8.12 4.46
C ILE A 167 6.87 7.26 4.81
N VAL A 168 6.44 6.42 3.87
CA VAL A 168 5.48 5.34 4.13
C VAL A 168 6.29 4.11 4.56
N THR A 169 5.95 3.54 5.72
CA THR A 169 6.84 2.54 6.33
C THR A 169 6.44 1.09 6.05
N GLU A 170 5.94 0.83 4.82
CA GLU A 170 5.69 -0.53 4.34
C GLU A 170 6.96 -1.39 4.34
N PRO A 171 6.84 -2.72 4.54
CA PRO A 171 8.00 -3.61 4.62
C PRO A 171 8.79 -3.66 3.31
N THR A 172 10.06 -3.26 3.38
CA THR A 172 10.98 -3.18 2.24
C THR A 172 12.33 -3.83 2.52
N ASP A 173 12.44 -4.62 3.58
CA ASP A 173 13.71 -5.22 4.03
C ASP A 173 14.83 -4.16 4.22
N LEU A 174 14.47 -3.01 4.80
CA LEU A 174 15.32 -1.83 4.98
C LEU A 174 15.95 -1.31 3.68
N GLN A 175 15.35 -1.59 2.53
CA GLN A 175 15.75 -1.01 1.25
C GLN A 175 14.94 0.26 0.96
N LEU A 176 15.61 1.30 0.48
CA LEU A 176 14.95 2.52 0.07
C LEU A 176 14.21 2.31 -1.25
N VAL A 177 12.88 2.27 -1.18
CA VAL A 177 12.00 2.21 -2.35
C VAL A 177 11.52 3.61 -2.68
N ARG A 178 11.76 4.07 -3.91
CA ARG A 178 11.30 5.37 -4.40
C ARG A 178 10.42 5.30 -5.65
N ALA A 179 10.15 4.09 -6.11
CA ALA A 179 9.18 3.86 -7.17
C ALA A 179 8.41 2.57 -6.90
N HIS A 180 7.11 2.57 -7.14
CA HIS A 180 6.31 1.34 -7.14
C HIS A 180 5.25 1.36 -8.24
N LYS A 181 4.73 0.16 -8.57
CA LYS A 181 3.67 0.04 -9.57
C LYS A 181 2.35 0.60 -9.05
N GLY A 182 1.58 1.18 -9.96
CA GLY A 182 0.16 1.42 -9.79
C GLY A 182 -0.66 0.23 -10.28
N PHE A 183 -1.98 0.38 -10.27
CA PHE A 183 -2.88 -0.60 -10.85
C PHE A 183 -4.19 0.02 -11.33
N VAL A 184 -4.79 -0.65 -12.32
CA VAL A 184 -6.12 -0.32 -12.83
C VAL A 184 -6.93 -1.61 -12.87
N TRP A 185 -8.07 -1.61 -12.20
CA TRP A 185 -9.07 -2.66 -12.35
C TRP A 185 -10.07 -2.25 -13.41
N ILE A 186 -10.24 -3.11 -14.39
CA ILE A 186 -11.16 -2.87 -15.52
C ILE A 186 -12.21 -3.98 -15.49
N ASP A 187 -13.47 -3.57 -15.51
CA ASP A 187 -14.60 -4.44 -15.78
C ASP A 187 -14.84 -4.49 -17.27
N VAL A 188 -14.83 -5.69 -17.84
CA VAL A 188 -15.18 -5.97 -19.23
C VAL A 188 -16.43 -6.82 -19.24
N GLN A 189 -17.46 -6.42 -19.99
CA GLN A 189 -18.67 -7.19 -20.16
C GLN A 189 -18.90 -7.50 -21.65
N THR A 190 -19.12 -8.77 -21.96
CA THR A 190 -19.56 -9.18 -23.29
C THR A 190 -21.04 -9.54 -23.26
N HIS A 191 -21.73 -9.19 -24.33
CA HIS A 191 -23.16 -9.40 -24.50
C HIS A 191 -23.44 -10.53 -25.49
N GLY A 192 -24.54 -11.20 -25.28
CA GLY A 192 -25.06 -12.28 -26.13
C GLY A 192 -26.58 -12.31 -26.11
N ARG A 193 -27.13 -13.39 -26.59
CA ARG A 193 -28.57 -13.63 -26.58
C ARG A 193 -28.88 -15.05 -26.09
N ALA A 194 -29.58 -15.13 -24.96
CA ALA A 194 -29.98 -16.43 -24.40
C ALA A 194 -30.88 -17.19 -25.37
N ALA A 195 -30.60 -18.47 -25.52
CA ALA A 195 -31.42 -19.39 -26.26
C ALA A 195 -31.20 -20.81 -25.72
N HIS A 196 -32.13 -21.73 -25.99
CA HIS A 196 -31.95 -23.13 -25.67
C HIS A 196 -30.77 -23.72 -26.46
N GLY A 197 -29.89 -24.50 -25.84
CA GLY A 197 -28.67 -25.05 -26.45
C GLY A 197 -28.88 -25.81 -27.75
N SER A 198 -30.11 -26.33 -27.99
CA SER A 198 -30.47 -26.97 -29.26
C SER A 198 -30.86 -26.02 -30.39
N ARG A 199 -30.84 -24.68 -30.15
CA ARG A 199 -31.25 -23.68 -31.12
C ARG A 199 -30.11 -22.68 -31.45
N PRO A 200 -29.05 -23.18 -32.11
CA PRO A 200 -27.84 -22.35 -32.35
C PRO A 200 -28.08 -21.12 -33.22
N ALA A 201 -29.14 -21.13 -34.06
CA ALA A 201 -29.51 -19.98 -34.88
C ALA A 201 -30.20 -18.82 -34.11
N GLU A 202 -30.65 -19.09 -32.89
CA GLU A 202 -31.37 -18.12 -32.06
C GLU A 202 -30.47 -17.53 -30.98
N GLY A 203 -29.39 -18.22 -30.57
CA GLY A 203 -28.48 -17.83 -29.52
C GLY A 203 -27.29 -17.06 -30.02
N ILE A 204 -26.76 -16.17 -29.16
CA ILE A 204 -25.41 -15.56 -29.26
C ILE A 204 -24.74 -15.82 -27.91
N ASP A 205 -23.55 -16.41 -27.93
CA ASP A 205 -22.88 -16.87 -26.71
C ASP A 205 -21.87 -15.83 -26.21
N ALA A 206 -22.23 -15.11 -25.15
CA ALA A 206 -21.34 -14.13 -24.52
C ALA A 206 -20.06 -14.76 -23.94
N ASN A 207 -20.10 -16.04 -23.49
CA ASN A 207 -18.89 -16.73 -23.03
C ASN A 207 -17.89 -16.95 -24.17
N MET A 208 -18.37 -17.25 -25.39
CA MET A 208 -17.50 -17.40 -26.55
C MET A 208 -16.95 -16.04 -27.02
N HIS A 209 -17.74 -14.95 -26.87
CA HIS A 209 -17.23 -13.59 -27.06
C HIS A 209 -16.12 -13.27 -26.08
N MET A 210 -16.32 -13.52 -24.78
CA MET A 210 -15.29 -13.30 -23.75
C MET A 210 -14.05 -14.17 -24.01
N GLY A 211 -14.19 -15.37 -24.52
CA GLY A 211 -13.04 -16.21 -24.91
C GLY A 211 -12.13 -15.52 -25.94
N ARG A 212 -12.69 -14.77 -26.90
CA ARG A 212 -11.93 -13.98 -27.87
C ARG A 212 -11.24 -12.78 -27.20
N VAL A 213 -11.93 -12.10 -26.29
CA VAL A 213 -11.34 -11.02 -25.49
C VAL A 213 -10.15 -11.53 -24.68
N LEU A 214 -10.30 -12.63 -23.96
CA LEU A 214 -9.22 -13.23 -23.16
C LEU A 214 -8.01 -13.60 -24.01
N SER A 215 -8.21 -14.13 -25.23
CA SER A 215 -7.10 -14.42 -26.16
C SER A 215 -6.33 -13.16 -26.55
N ARG A 216 -7.02 -12.07 -26.85
CA ARG A 216 -6.39 -10.79 -27.20
C ARG A 216 -5.71 -10.14 -25.98
N LEU A 217 -6.28 -10.25 -24.80
CA LEU A 217 -5.66 -9.79 -23.54
C LEU A 217 -4.38 -10.59 -23.22
N GLU A 218 -4.34 -11.88 -23.51
CA GLU A 218 -3.11 -12.69 -23.39
C GLU A 218 -2.02 -12.19 -24.35
N GLU A 219 -2.36 -11.85 -25.60
CA GLU A 219 -1.44 -11.25 -26.56
C GLU A 219 -0.92 -9.89 -26.07
N LEU A 220 -1.81 -9.04 -25.55
CA LEU A 220 -1.42 -7.76 -24.94
C LEU A 220 -0.47 -7.99 -23.76
N GLY A 221 -0.76 -8.93 -22.86
CA GLY A 221 0.10 -9.25 -21.70
C GLY A 221 1.51 -9.69 -22.13
N ARG A 222 1.64 -10.49 -23.19
CA ARG A 222 2.95 -10.84 -23.77
C ARG A 222 3.66 -9.62 -24.33
N SER A 223 2.94 -8.74 -25.03
CA SER A 223 3.50 -7.49 -25.56
C SER A 223 3.99 -6.57 -24.44
N LEU A 224 3.22 -6.44 -23.36
CA LEU A 224 3.58 -5.62 -22.20
C LEU A 224 4.88 -6.08 -21.54
N SER A 225 5.06 -7.38 -21.36
CA SER A 225 6.28 -7.94 -20.77
C SER A 225 7.53 -7.70 -21.63
N GLY A 226 7.36 -7.43 -22.92
CA GLY A 226 8.43 -7.08 -23.86
C GLY A 226 8.70 -5.58 -24.01
N ARG A 227 7.88 -4.71 -23.41
CA ARG A 227 8.09 -3.26 -23.43
C ARG A 227 9.32 -2.89 -22.60
N GLN A 228 9.95 -1.78 -22.95
CA GLN A 228 10.94 -1.17 -22.08
C GLN A 228 10.23 -0.74 -20.79
N GLY A 229 10.56 -1.39 -19.67
CA GLY A 229 9.99 -1.09 -18.37
C GLY A 229 10.66 0.11 -17.71
N HIS A 230 10.09 0.55 -16.61
CA HIS A 230 10.70 1.53 -15.71
C HIS A 230 11.97 0.94 -15.05
N ALA A 231 13.00 1.76 -14.85
CA ALA A 231 14.32 1.29 -14.39
C ALA A 231 14.27 0.52 -13.06
N LEU A 232 13.37 0.89 -12.15
CA LEU A 232 13.27 0.28 -10.81
C LEU A 232 12.16 -0.78 -10.72
N VAL A 233 11.01 -0.60 -11.40
CA VAL A 233 9.85 -1.48 -11.24
C VAL A 233 9.62 -2.43 -12.42
N GLY A 234 10.49 -2.36 -13.46
CA GLY A 234 10.40 -3.22 -14.64
C GLY A 234 9.18 -2.92 -15.51
N PRO A 235 8.76 -3.87 -16.37
CA PRO A 235 7.66 -3.68 -17.30
C PRO A 235 6.29 -3.77 -16.62
N PRO A 236 5.25 -3.20 -17.24
CA PRO A 236 3.87 -3.39 -16.82
C PRO A 236 3.40 -4.84 -17.03
N SER A 237 2.28 -5.21 -16.40
CA SER A 237 1.70 -6.56 -16.53
C SER A 237 0.19 -6.53 -16.41
N LEU A 238 -0.50 -7.55 -16.89
CA LEU A 238 -1.94 -7.73 -16.72
C LEU A 238 -2.28 -9.18 -16.38
N HIS A 239 -3.42 -9.37 -15.71
CA HIS A 239 -4.02 -10.69 -15.53
C HIS A 239 -5.55 -10.60 -15.43
N ALA A 240 -6.22 -11.70 -15.78
CA ALA A 240 -7.65 -11.89 -15.61
C ALA A 240 -7.94 -12.35 -14.17
N GLY A 241 -8.48 -11.46 -13.34
CA GLY A 241 -8.70 -11.75 -11.92
C GLY A 241 -9.94 -12.58 -11.64
N GLN A 242 -11.10 -12.16 -12.18
CA GLN A 242 -12.39 -12.81 -11.95
C GLN A 242 -13.16 -12.95 -13.25
N LEU A 243 -13.75 -14.11 -13.48
CA LEU A 243 -14.55 -14.39 -14.67
C LEU A 243 -15.88 -15.04 -14.27
N ARG A 244 -16.99 -14.52 -14.77
CA ARG A 244 -18.34 -15.05 -14.50
C ARG A 244 -19.21 -14.94 -15.74
N GLY A 245 -19.82 -16.03 -16.17
CA GLY A 245 -20.71 -16.03 -17.33
C GLY A 245 -21.62 -17.23 -17.41
N GLY A 246 -22.79 -17.03 -18.03
CA GLY A 246 -23.81 -18.05 -18.22
C GLY A 246 -24.62 -18.38 -16.96
N SER A 247 -25.77 -19.03 -17.17
CA SER A 247 -26.73 -19.41 -16.12
C SER A 247 -26.94 -20.92 -15.97
N ALA A 248 -26.79 -21.66 -17.08
CA ALA A 248 -26.96 -23.13 -17.08
C ALA A 248 -26.27 -23.76 -18.31
N PRO A 249 -25.82 -25.04 -18.23
CA PRO A 249 -25.10 -25.70 -19.32
C PRO A 249 -25.87 -25.82 -20.64
N SER A 250 -27.22 -25.80 -20.60
CA SER A 250 -28.07 -25.94 -21.77
C SER A 250 -28.61 -24.62 -22.33
N VAL A 251 -28.03 -23.48 -21.94
CA VAL A 251 -28.45 -22.12 -22.33
C VAL A 251 -27.26 -21.34 -22.85
N TYR A 252 -27.44 -20.70 -24.02
CA TYR A 252 -26.46 -19.71 -24.50
C TYR A 252 -26.35 -18.57 -23.50
N ALA A 253 -25.12 -18.17 -23.13
CA ALA A 253 -24.91 -17.12 -22.17
C ALA A 253 -25.35 -15.74 -22.74
N ALA A 254 -26.22 -15.04 -22.02
CA ALA A 254 -26.64 -13.69 -22.40
C ALA A 254 -25.59 -12.63 -22.03
N GLU A 255 -24.77 -12.91 -21.02
CA GLU A 255 -23.67 -12.02 -20.59
C GLU A 255 -22.51 -12.82 -20.02
N CYS A 256 -21.30 -12.26 -20.13
CA CYS A 256 -20.11 -12.70 -19.41
C CYS A 256 -19.34 -11.48 -18.93
N ARG A 257 -18.86 -11.53 -17.70
CA ARG A 257 -18.13 -10.44 -17.04
C ARG A 257 -16.75 -10.89 -16.64
N LEU A 258 -15.78 -10.06 -16.92
CA LEU A 258 -14.38 -10.19 -16.51
C LEU A 258 -14.01 -8.97 -15.68
N ARG A 259 -13.44 -9.15 -14.48
CA ARG A 259 -12.62 -8.13 -13.83
C ARG A 259 -11.17 -8.49 -14.02
N MET A 260 -10.42 -7.61 -14.66
CA MET A 260 -8.99 -7.76 -14.88
C MET A 260 -8.20 -6.72 -14.09
N GLU A 261 -6.94 -7.01 -13.80
CA GLU A 261 -5.99 -6.06 -13.25
C GLU A 261 -4.87 -5.79 -14.25
N ARG A 262 -4.55 -4.51 -14.40
CA ARG A 262 -3.39 -4.02 -15.15
C ARG A 262 -2.45 -3.34 -14.15
N ARG A 263 -1.28 -3.92 -13.88
CA ARG A 263 -0.22 -3.25 -13.12
C ARG A 263 0.46 -2.22 -14.00
N THR A 264 0.31 -0.94 -13.64
CA THR A 264 0.89 0.20 -14.34
C THR A 264 2.29 0.53 -13.83
N VAL A 265 3.05 1.23 -14.65
CA VAL A 265 4.36 1.78 -14.29
C VAL A 265 4.33 3.30 -14.44
N PRO A 266 5.27 4.03 -13.79
CA PRO A 266 5.35 5.48 -13.96
C PRO A 266 5.31 5.91 -15.42
N GLY A 267 4.43 6.90 -15.72
CA GLY A 267 4.19 7.41 -17.06
C GLY A 267 3.03 6.74 -17.81
N GLU A 268 2.35 5.75 -17.25
CA GLU A 268 1.09 5.19 -17.78
C GLU A 268 -0.10 5.75 -16.98
N SER A 269 -1.18 6.16 -17.65
CA SER A 269 -2.44 6.59 -17.04
C SER A 269 -3.52 5.50 -17.10
N ALA A 270 -4.50 5.57 -16.21
CA ALA A 270 -5.65 4.66 -16.22
C ALA A 270 -6.46 4.76 -17.50
N GLU A 271 -6.60 5.96 -18.06
CA GLU A 271 -7.32 6.23 -19.33
C GLU A 271 -6.61 5.59 -20.52
N GLU A 272 -5.28 5.64 -20.59
CA GLU A 272 -4.50 4.97 -21.65
C GLU A 272 -4.67 3.46 -21.56
N VAL A 273 -4.63 2.90 -20.36
CA VAL A 273 -4.87 1.47 -20.12
C VAL A 273 -6.28 1.05 -20.54
N LEU A 274 -7.31 1.83 -20.22
CA LEU A 274 -8.66 1.58 -20.69
C LEU A 274 -8.78 1.66 -22.22
N ALA A 275 -8.09 2.62 -22.84
CA ALA A 275 -8.07 2.76 -24.28
C ALA A 275 -7.41 1.55 -24.98
N GLU A 276 -6.36 0.96 -24.41
CA GLU A 276 -5.76 -0.32 -24.91
C GLU A 276 -6.81 -1.45 -24.93
N VAL A 277 -7.59 -1.58 -23.85
CA VAL A 277 -8.65 -2.62 -23.75
C VAL A 277 -9.79 -2.33 -24.73
N ARG A 278 -10.27 -1.09 -24.80
CA ARG A 278 -11.33 -0.71 -25.74
C ARG A 278 -10.92 -0.91 -27.20
N GLY A 279 -9.68 -0.61 -27.56
CA GLY A 279 -9.15 -0.91 -28.89
C GLY A 279 -9.25 -2.40 -29.27
N ILE A 280 -9.03 -3.30 -28.31
CA ILE A 280 -9.24 -4.75 -28.53
C ILE A 280 -10.72 -5.05 -28.79
N LEU A 281 -11.64 -4.45 -28.03
CA LEU A 281 -13.07 -4.67 -28.20
C LEU A 281 -13.56 -4.12 -29.56
N ASP A 282 -13.08 -2.96 -29.98
CA ASP A 282 -13.39 -2.34 -31.25
C ASP A 282 -12.94 -3.23 -32.44
N GLU A 283 -11.69 -3.74 -32.39
CA GLU A 283 -11.19 -4.64 -33.42
C GLU A 283 -12.02 -5.95 -33.53
N LEU A 284 -12.50 -6.48 -32.40
CA LEU A 284 -13.36 -7.66 -32.37
C LEU A 284 -14.76 -7.37 -32.91
N SER A 285 -15.30 -6.18 -32.62
CA SER A 285 -16.60 -5.72 -33.14
C SER A 285 -16.55 -5.46 -34.65
N ASP A 286 -15.45 -4.88 -35.16
CA ASP A 286 -15.25 -4.67 -36.61
C ASP A 286 -15.15 -6.01 -37.38
N ALA A 287 -14.63 -7.05 -36.72
CA ALA A 287 -14.49 -8.38 -37.33
C ALA A 287 -15.78 -9.22 -37.30
N ASP A 288 -16.72 -8.91 -36.42
CA ASP A 288 -17.96 -9.69 -36.20
C ASP A 288 -19.10 -8.78 -35.72
N GLU A 289 -20.09 -8.51 -36.61
CA GLU A 289 -21.25 -7.68 -36.30
C GLU A 289 -22.10 -8.20 -35.11
N ALA A 290 -21.97 -9.48 -34.75
CA ALA A 290 -22.67 -10.06 -33.58
C ALA A 290 -21.89 -9.88 -32.27
N PHE A 291 -20.64 -9.40 -32.33
CA PHE A 291 -19.86 -9.14 -31.14
C PHE A 291 -20.24 -7.80 -30.52
N GLU A 292 -20.65 -7.86 -29.26
CA GLU A 292 -20.97 -6.68 -28.46
C GLU A 292 -20.28 -6.78 -27.11
N ALA A 293 -19.52 -5.74 -26.74
CA ALA A 293 -18.80 -5.68 -25.47
C ALA A 293 -18.54 -4.22 -25.04
N GLU A 294 -18.36 -4.05 -23.75
CA GLU A 294 -17.99 -2.76 -23.15
C GLU A 294 -16.91 -2.94 -22.09
N ALA A 295 -16.18 -1.85 -21.79
CA ALA A 295 -15.17 -1.83 -20.74
C ALA A 295 -15.19 -0.49 -19.99
N GLU A 296 -15.03 -0.55 -18.67
CA GLU A 296 -14.95 0.61 -17.79
C GLU A 296 -13.91 0.42 -16.69
N ILE A 297 -13.37 1.53 -16.17
CA ILE A 297 -12.49 1.50 -15.00
C ILE A 297 -13.36 1.28 -13.77
N ALA A 298 -13.12 0.18 -13.06
CA ALA A 298 -13.77 -0.10 -11.78
C ALA A 298 -13.04 0.58 -10.61
N PHE A 299 -11.71 0.64 -10.67
CA PHE A 299 -10.87 1.29 -9.67
C PHE A 299 -9.46 1.49 -10.22
N ALA A 300 -8.76 2.55 -9.80
CA ALA A 300 -7.39 2.81 -10.21
C ALA A 300 -6.58 3.45 -9.08
N ARG A 301 -5.28 3.20 -9.10
CA ARG A 301 -4.26 3.83 -8.24
C ARG A 301 -3.01 4.11 -9.08
N GLU A 302 -2.53 5.33 -8.97
CA GLU A 302 -1.33 5.77 -9.69
C GLU A 302 -0.05 5.10 -9.17
N PRO A 303 0.97 4.94 -10.00
CA PRO A 303 2.29 4.48 -9.56
C PRO A 303 3.05 5.60 -8.82
N LEU A 304 4.04 5.22 -8.00
CA LEU A 304 5.01 6.14 -7.40
C LEU A 304 6.27 6.23 -8.24
N ASP A 305 6.80 7.44 -8.43
CA ASP A 305 8.16 7.68 -8.96
C ASP A 305 8.77 8.95 -8.37
N THR A 306 9.44 8.80 -7.24
CA THR A 306 10.14 9.90 -6.58
C THR A 306 11.53 10.08 -7.18
N PRO A 307 11.95 11.32 -7.54
CA PRO A 307 13.28 11.59 -8.09
C PRO A 307 14.40 11.12 -7.16
N ALA A 308 15.49 10.59 -7.72
CA ALA A 308 16.62 10.08 -6.95
C ALA A 308 17.33 11.19 -6.12
N ASP A 309 17.22 12.42 -6.57
CA ASP A 309 17.78 13.63 -5.92
C ASP A 309 16.77 14.36 -5.02
N ALA A 310 15.54 13.84 -4.88
CA ALA A 310 14.57 14.38 -3.94
C ALA A 310 15.17 14.46 -2.53
N PRO A 311 14.97 15.59 -1.82
CA PRO A 311 15.56 15.81 -0.49
C PRO A 311 15.26 14.69 0.50
N ILE A 312 14.04 14.13 0.47
CA ILE A 312 13.64 13.03 1.34
C ILE A 312 14.40 11.74 1.02
N ALA A 313 14.57 11.40 -0.26
CA ALA A 313 15.34 10.23 -0.67
C ALA A 313 16.82 10.36 -0.24
N ALA A 314 17.41 11.54 -0.43
CA ALA A 314 18.78 11.82 -0.01
C ALA A 314 18.97 11.75 1.52
N ALA A 315 18.00 12.26 2.30
CA ALA A 315 18.05 12.22 3.76
C ALA A 315 17.89 10.79 4.28
N THR A 316 16.94 10.02 3.72
CA THR A 316 16.67 8.62 4.10
C THR A 316 17.86 7.71 3.79
N ARG A 317 18.48 7.87 2.62
CA ARG A 317 19.71 7.13 2.24
C ARG A 317 20.86 7.37 3.23
N LYS A 318 21.03 8.61 3.67
CA LYS A 318 22.02 8.95 4.69
C LYS A 318 21.66 8.40 6.07
N GLY A 319 20.38 8.32 6.42
CA GLY A 319 19.90 7.67 7.64
C GLY A 319 20.24 6.19 7.65
N LEU A 320 19.94 5.49 6.56
CA LEU A 320 20.28 4.07 6.36
C LEU A 320 21.77 3.81 6.49
N ALA A 321 22.60 4.56 5.75
CA ALA A 321 24.05 4.41 5.81
C ALA A 321 24.61 4.62 7.23
N HIS A 322 24.06 5.55 7.99
CA HIS A 322 24.51 5.83 9.35
C HIS A 322 24.15 4.70 10.33
N VAL A 323 22.94 4.15 10.22
CA VAL A 323 22.44 3.14 11.19
C VAL A 323 22.99 1.75 10.88
N LEU A 324 23.12 1.41 9.61
CA LEU A 324 23.59 0.10 9.18
C LEU A 324 25.14 0.03 9.11
N ASP A 325 25.84 1.16 9.32
CA ASP A 325 27.31 1.28 9.22
C ASP A 325 27.86 0.68 7.91
N ASP A 326 27.13 0.91 6.79
CA ASP A 326 27.44 0.39 5.47
C ASP A 326 27.18 1.44 4.38
N GLU A 327 27.80 1.26 3.23
CA GLU A 327 27.43 2.04 2.03
C GLU A 327 25.95 1.78 1.72
N PRO A 328 25.14 2.84 1.46
CA PRO A 328 23.72 2.64 1.19
C PRO A 328 23.54 1.77 -0.05
N ALA A 329 22.71 0.75 0.06
CA ALA A 329 22.28 -0.03 -1.09
C ALA A 329 21.67 0.87 -2.17
N PRO A 330 21.78 0.50 -3.45
CA PRO A 330 21.07 1.22 -4.52
C PRO A 330 19.58 1.32 -4.22
N ASP A 331 18.98 2.45 -4.58
CA ASP A 331 17.53 2.59 -4.49
C ASP A 331 16.82 1.50 -5.29
N THR A 332 15.70 1.03 -4.79
CA THR A 332 14.91 -0.04 -5.39
C THR A 332 13.52 0.41 -5.79
N GLY A 333 12.79 -0.50 -6.45
CA GLY A 333 11.38 -0.35 -6.76
C GLY A 333 10.57 -1.53 -6.25
N ALA A 334 9.31 -1.29 -5.90
CA ALA A 334 8.37 -2.32 -5.48
C ALA A 334 7.37 -2.67 -6.57
N SER A 335 6.98 -3.93 -6.64
CA SER A 335 5.94 -4.39 -7.57
C SER A 335 4.53 -4.24 -7.02
N PHE A 336 4.40 -4.07 -5.70
CA PHE A 336 3.15 -3.77 -4.99
C PHE A 336 2.89 -2.26 -4.97
N TRP A 337 1.68 -1.89 -4.64
CA TRP A 337 1.25 -0.50 -4.45
C TRP A 337 1.20 -0.19 -2.95
N THR A 338 1.35 1.08 -2.60
CA THR A 338 1.24 1.58 -1.22
C THR A 338 0.60 2.98 -1.21
N ASP A 339 0.18 3.44 -0.06
CA ASP A 339 -0.33 4.80 0.19
C ASP A 339 0.66 5.93 -0.19
N ALA A 340 1.92 5.60 -0.47
CA ALA A 340 2.92 6.57 -0.91
C ALA A 340 2.53 7.27 -2.22
N ALA A 341 1.77 6.59 -3.09
CA ALA A 341 1.28 7.22 -4.32
C ALA A 341 0.28 8.34 -4.03
N LEU A 342 -0.62 8.16 -3.06
CA LEU A 342 -1.61 9.19 -2.69
C LEU A 342 -0.93 10.45 -2.14
N LEU A 343 0.10 10.28 -1.30
CA LEU A 343 0.90 11.40 -0.80
C LEU A 343 1.65 12.10 -1.95
N ALA A 344 2.20 11.33 -2.89
CA ALA A 344 2.90 11.88 -4.06
C ALA A 344 1.95 12.61 -5.00
N GLU A 345 0.75 12.10 -5.26
CA GLU A 345 -0.30 12.78 -6.04
C GLU A 345 -0.72 14.11 -5.41
N ALA A 346 -0.72 14.20 -4.08
CA ALA A 346 -0.96 15.45 -3.35
C ALA A 346 0.23 16.43 -3.40
N GLY A 347 1.35 16.06 -4.01
CA GLY A 347 2.53 16.92 -4.19
C GLY A 347 3.63 16.74 -3.15
N THR A 348 3.55 15.73 -2.29
CA THR A 348 4.56 15.42 -1.28
C THR A 348 5.62 14.48 -1.85
N ASP A 349 6.89 14.86 -1.82
CA ASP A 349 8.00 13.95 -2.15
C ASP A 349 8.00 12.76 -1.17
N THR A 350 7.69 11.56 -1.66
CA THR A 350 7.44 10.40 -0.80
C THR A 350 8.35 9.22 -1.16
N VAL A 351 8.86 8.54 -0.13
CA VAL A 351 9.62 7.29 -0.27
C VAL A 351 9.01 6.20 0.60
N VAL A 352 9.34 4.95 0.32
CA VAL A 352 8.89 3.81 1.13
C VAL A 352 10.10 3.13 1.77
N LEU A 353 10.01 2.86 3.07
CA LEU A 353 11.06 2.21 3.85
C LEU A 353 10.49 1.51 5.07
N GLY A 354 10.64 0.22 5.18
CA GLY A 354 10.18 -0.55 6.34
C GLY A 354 11.05 -1.75 6.68
N PRO A 355 10.68 -2.49 7.74
CA PRO A 355 11.53 -3.53 8.32
C PRO A 355 11.58 -4.80 7.48
N GLU A 356 12.48 -5.70 7.89
CA GLU A 356 12.61 -7.04 7.33
C GLU A 356 11.59 -7.99 7.95
N GLY A 357 11.05 -8.88 7.13
CA GLY A 357 10.12 -9.89 7.60
C GLY A 357 9.72 -10.86 6.49
N ALA A 358 8.72 -11.68 6.77
CA ALA A 358 8.10 -12.51 5.76
C ALA A 358 6.68 -12.93 6.15
N GLY A 359 5.95 -13.43 5.17
CA GLY A 359 4.62 -13.97 5.39
C GLY A 359 3.49 -12.96 5.23
N LEU A 360 3.71 -11.87 4.48
CA LEU A 360 2.67 -10.91 4.14
C LEU A 360 1.41 -11.63 3.66
N HIS A 361 0.27 -11.34 4.28
CA HIS A 361 -1.06 -11.91 3.95
C HIS A 361 -1.16 -13.45 4.06
N THR A 362 -0.16 -14.11 4.70
CA THR A 362 -0.18 -15.56 4.92
C THR A 362 -0.39 -15.94 6.39
N THR A 363 -0.39 -17.24 6.71
CA THR A 363 -0.56 -17.74 8.07
C THR A 363 0.70 -17.67 8.94
N ASP A 364 1.86 -17.43 8.34
CA ASP A 364 3.17 -17.47 9.01
C ASP A 364 3.85 -16.09 9.00
N GLU A 365 3.10 -15.02 9.26
CA GLU A 365 3.61 -13.66 9.28
C GLU A 365 4.52 -13.40 10.48
N TRP A 366 5.67 -12.78 10.21
CA TRP A 366 6.64 -12.35 11.22
C TRP A 366 7.48 -11.17 10.76
N VAL A 367 7.99 -10.40 11.73
CA VAL A 367 8.96 -9.32 11.51
C VAL A 367 10.25 -9.59 12.27
N ASP A 368 11.39 -9.17 11.74
CA ASP A 368 12.68 -9.18 12.43
C ASP A 368 12.77 -8.02 13.42
N LEU A 369 13.04 -8.33 14.70
CA LEU A 369 13.01 -7.33 15.77
C LEU A 369 14.21 -6.37 15.74
N ASP A 370 15.34 -6.78 15.20
CA ASP A 370 16.51 -5.91 15.05
C ASP A 370 16.24 -4.91 13.90
N SER A 371 15.60 -5.36 12.82
CA SER A 371 15.23 -4.48 11.71
C SER A 371 14.19 -3.43 12.11
N VAL A 372 13.23 -3.76 12.98
CA VAL A 372 12.27 -2.78 13.55
C VAL A 372 13.00 -1.72 14.38
N ALA A 373 13.98 -2.12 15.18
CA ALA A 373 14.80 -1.17 15.94
C ALA A 373 15.65 -0.28 15.04
N HIS A 374 16.28 -0.88 14.02
CA HIS A 374 17.03 -0.12 13.02
C HIS A 374 16.14 0.88 12.27
N LEU A 375 14.93 0.49 11.88
CA LEU A 375 13.97 1.40 11.26
C LEU A 375 13.71 2.63 12.16
N ALA A 376 13.47 2.42 13.47
CA ALA A 376 13.25 3.53 14.39
C ALA A 376 14.46 4.49 14.45
N GLU A 377 15.68 3.96 14.42
CA GLU A 377 16.89 4.77 14.39
C GLU A 377 17.07 5.50 13.05
N VAL A 378 16.78 4.84 11.92
CA VAL A 378 16.83 5.45 10.58
C VAL A 378 15.82 6.59 10.47
N LEU A 379 14.58 6.38 10.93
CA LEU A 379 13.54 7.42 10.92
C LEU A 379 13.95 8.66 11.73
N ALA A 380 14.45 8.45 12.95
CA ALA A 380 14.93 9.55 13.79
C ALA A 380 16.13 10.30 13.16
N HIS A 381 17.04 9.56 12.52
CA HIS A 381 18.19 10.16 11.83
C HIS A 381 17.76 10.94 10.59
N THR A 382 16.82 10.39 9.82
CA THR A 382 16.26 11.05 8.63
C THR A 382 15.56 12.34 9.02
N ALA A 383 14.71 12.33 10.06
CA ALA A 383 14.01 13.53 10.54
C ALA A 383 14.99 14.64 10.93
N ARG A 384 16.04 14.32 11.68
CA ARG A 384 17.06 15.32 12.07
C ARG A 384 17.81 15.91 10.88
N ARG A 385 17.92 15.21 9.75
CA ARG A 385 18.58 15.68 8.53
C ARG A 385 17.65 16.42 7.59
N TYR A 386 16.40 15.99 7.55
CA TYR A 386 15.40 16.52 6.63
C TYR A 386 14.74 17.80 7.18
N CYS A 387 14.35 17.77 8.46
CA CYS A 387 13.68 18.89 9.14
C CYS A 387 14.70 19.92 9.66
N VAL A 388 15.68 20.32 8.82
CA VAL A 388 16.64 21.37 9.13
C VAL A 388 16.17 22.71 8.58
N GLU A 389 16.69 23.82 9.13
CA GLU A 389 16.43 25.15 8.57
C GLU A 389 16.79 25.18 7.09
N GLN A 390 15.92 25.75 6.26
CA GLN A 390 16.23 25.95 4.85
C GLN A 390 17.30 27.03 4.77
N ALA A 391 18.38 26.73 4.06
CA ALA A 391 19.39 27.77 3.75
C ALA A 391 18.71 28.85 2.89
N SER A 392 18.55 30.03 3.44
CA SER A 392 17.99 31.22 2.80
C SER A 392 18.78 31.66 1.56
#